data_1cdddf5cab4d57f3c6e588d220d81278
#
_entry.id   1cdddf5cab4d57f3c6e588d220d81278
#
_cell.length_a   1.000
_cell.length_b   1.000
_cell.length_c   1.000
_cell.angle_alpha   90.00
_cell.angle_beta   90.00
_cell.angle_gamma   90.00
#
_symmetry.space_group_name_H-M   'P 1'
#
loop_
_entity.id
_entity.type
_entity.pdbx_description
1 polymer ?
#
loop_
_entity_poly.entity_id
_entity_poly.type
_entity_poly.pdbx_seq_one_letter_code
_entity_poly.pdbx_strand_id
1 'polypeptide(L)'
;MGRKNIKTITTCLFAALIFAACKKDGNTTGPTPNTSEKRKVFVVCEGSFGNGNSSMSLYLPDKDSVYEDAFKSINAQELGDVFQSMTRIGNSYFLCLNNSDRVLCLNEDLTLNKYLSVPKPRYVLEINESKAYVSSLYNDKVYIINPSTFSVTGRIQLPHMNTEGMALYNGKAYICTWDTSVNKIYSINTSSDQLEDSFTISGFAPQEVLVDKEQKLWVLSGNIAKGKPAAWTRIDPVTGQVLRSFYFPPKADPIHPVLNNTKDTIYFIEVNYDGGNENNGIYRMSIHDASLSAQPFIGAAPYQYYWALGIEPVSGNIYVGDPKGFIQKGSVMVFTPDGTKIKEFAVAVGPGHFYFEQ
;
A
#
# COMPACT_ATOMS: atom_id res chain seq x y z
N MET A 1 21.92 -64.56 70.67
CA MET A 1 21.08 -63.43 70.21
C MET A 1 21.96 -62.56 69.34
N GLY A 2 22.01 -62.76 68.04
CA GLY A 2 22.86 -62.09 67.11
C GLY A 2 22.07 -61.31 66.11
N ARG A 3 22.26 -59.99 66.04
CA ARG A 3 21.73 -59.16 65.01
C ARG A 3 22.69 -59.08 63.82
N LYS A 4 22.21 -59.54 62.65
CA LYS A 4 22.95 -59.45 61.41
C LYS A 4 22.70 -58.05 60.83
N ASN A 5 23.74 -57.30 60.57
CA ASN A 5 23.75 -56.07 59.84
C ASN A 5 23.75 -56.37 58.32
N ILE A 6 22.70 -55.96 57.63
CA ILE A 6 22.64 -55.96 56.17
C ILE A 6 23.09 -54.57 55.68
N LYS A 7 24.23 -54.56 54.98
CA LYS A 7 24.68 -53.34 54.26
C LYS A 7 23.97 -53.26 52.90
N THR A 8 23.15 -52.30 52.77
CA THR A 8 22.51 -51.97 51.49
C THR A 8 23.47 -51.10 50.67
N ILE A 9 23.92 -51.63 49.55
CA ILE A 9 24.71 -50.88 48.56
C ILE A 9 23.73 -50.12 47.66
N THR A 10 23.71 -48.81 47.78
CA THR A 10 22.92 -47.93 46.90
C THR A 10 23.82 -47.62 45.71
N THR A 11 23.46 -48.16 44.53
CA THR A 11 24.09 -47.83 43.25
C THR A 11 23.47 -46.57 42.73
N CYS A 12 24.19 -45.43 42.76
CA CYS A 12 23.80 -44.22 42.09
C CYS A 12 24.01 -44.33 40.58
N LEU A 13 22.92 -44.42 39.84
CA LEU A 13 22.94 -44.33 38.39
C LEU A 13 22.99 -42.83 38.02
N PHE A 14 24.15 -42.35 37.55
CA PHE A 14 24.28 -41.02 36.97
C PHE A 14 23.71 -41.04 35.55
N ALA A 15 22.51 -40.54 35.38
CA ALA A 15 21.93 -40.26 34.07
C ALA A 15 22.58 -38.98 33.51
N ALA A 16 23.48 -39.09 32.57
CA ALA A 16 24.01 -37.96 31.81
C ALA A 16 22.94 -37.44 30.89
N LEU A 17 22.27 -36.34 31.28
CA LEU A 17 21.43 -35.56 30.41
C LEU A 17 22.31 -34.83 29.39
N ILE A 18 22.36 -35.36 28.18
CA ILE A 18 22.92 -34.66 27.01
C ILE A 18 21.95 -33.53 26.67
N PHE A 19 22.26 -32.32 27.09
CA PHE A 19 21.62 -31.13 26.55
C PHE A 19 22.07 -30.97 25.09
N ALA A 20 21.24 -31.46 24.16
CA ALA A 20 21.33 -31.01 22.79
C ALA A 20 20.96 -29.54 22.80
N ALA A 21 21.93 -28.65 22.88
CA ALA A 21 21.76 -27.24 22.58
C ALA A 21 21.36 -27.16 21.12
N CYS A 22 20.07 -26.96 20.86
CA CYS A 22 19.63 -26.42 19.58
C CYS A 22 20.40 -25.13 19.39
N LYS A 23 21.43 -25.13 18.56
CA LYS A 23 21.91 -23.90 17.95
C LYS A 23 20.71 -23.29 17.25
N LYS A 24 20.29 -22.14 17.74
CA LYS A 24 19.40 -21.27 17.03
C LYS A 24 20.20 -20.81 15.81
N ASP A 25 20.07 -21.53 14.70
CA ASP A 25 20.67 -21.12 13.43
C ASP A 25 20.09 -19.77 13.10
N GLY A 26 20.95 -18.77 13.23
CA GLY A 26 20.64 -17.44 12.78
C GLY A 26 20.40 -17.46 11.28
N ASN A 27 19.38 -16.74 10.87
CA ASN A 27 19.13 -16.35 9.48
C ASN A 27 18.86 -17.51 8.51
N THR A 28 17.75 -18.22 8.66
CA THR A 28 17.11 -18.85 7.50
C THR A 28 16.45 -17.76 6.67
N THR A 29 17.22 -17.17 5.76
CA THR A 29 16.64 -16.45 4.62
C THR A 29 15.80 -17.47 3.86
N GLY A 30 14.50 -17.19 3.68
CA GLY A 30 13.64 -18.02 2.83
C GLY A 30 14.22 -18.14 1.40
N PRO A 31 13.63 -18.96 0.53
CA PRO A 31 14.10 -19.10 -0.84
C PRO A 31 14.17 -17.74 -1.52
N THR A 32 15.28 -17.45 -2.20
CA THR A 32 15.48 -16.20 -2.95
C THR A 32 14.62 -16.24 -4.21
N PRO A 33 13.81 -15.23 -4.48
CA PRO A 33 12.97 -15.19 -5.68
C PRO A 33 13.80 -15.07 -6.96
N ASN A 34 13.31 -15.70 -8.03
CA ASN A 34 13.82 -15.43 -9.36
C ASN A 34 13.27 -14.11 -9.88
N THR A 35 14.06 -13.06 -9.83
CA THR A 35 13.66 -11.70 -10.25
C THR A 35 13.63 -11.52 -11.77
N SER A 36 14.10 -12.49 -12.56
CA SER A 36 14.08 -12.42 -14.03
C SER A 36 12.72 -12.75 -14.66
N GLU A 37 11.75 -13.23 -13.87
CA GLU A 37 10.38 -13.45 -14.37
C GLU A 37 9.75 -12.12 -14.80
N LYS A 38 9.05 -12.13 -15.94
CA LYS A 38 8.45 -10.92 -16.49
C LYS A 38 7.23 -10.48 -15.69
N ARG A 39 6.32 -11.42 -15.40
CA ARG A 39 5.10 -11.11 -14.64
C ARG A 39 5.36 -11.24 -13.15
N LYS A 40 5.24 -10.13 -12.44
CA LYS A 40 5.44 -10.06 -11.00
C LYS A 40 4.29 -9.29 -10.36
N VAL A 41 3.81 -9.77 -9.23
CA VAL A 41 2.87 -9.05 -8.38
C VAL A 41 3.56 -8.83 -7.03
N PHE A 42 3.98 -7.60 -6.81
CA PHE A 42 4.50 -7.20 -5.51
C PHE A 42 3.34 -6.85 -4.59
N VAL A 43 3.34 -7.45 -3.43
CA VAL A 43 2.39 -7.14 -2.36
C VAL A 43 3.14 -6.34 -1.31
N VAL A 44 2.77 -5.09 -1.20
CA VAL A 44 3.27 -4.16 -0.19
C VAL A 44 2.61 -4.53 1.13
N CYS A 45 3.37 -5.12 2.05
CA CYS A 45 2.89 -5.53 3.36
C CYS A 45 3.36 -4.51 4.40
N GLU A 46 2.42 -3.71 4.93
CA GLU A 46 2.72 -2.61 5.86
C GLU A 46 3.35 -3.08 7.17
N GLY A 47 3.06 -4.31 7.57
CA GLY A 47 3.40 -4.82 8.89
C GLY A 47 2.42 -4.33 9.96
N SER A 48 2.77 -4.53 11.21
CA SER A 48 2.08 -3.95 12.37
C SER A 48 2.79 -2.66 12.76
N PHE A 49 2.05 -1.56 12.89
CA PHE A 49 2.60 -0.25 13.22
C PHE A 49 3.49 -0.29 14.48
N GLY A 50 4.71 0.23 14.38
CA GLY A 50 5.68 0.29 15.46
C GLY A 50 6.50 -0.99 15.67
N ASN A 51 6.24 -2.07 14.92
CA ASN A 51 6.93 -3.35 15.09
C ASN A 51 8.10 -3.57 14.13
N GLY A 52 8.27 -2.71 13.12
CA GLY A 52 9.37 -2.82 12.15
C GLY A 52 9.33 -4.09 11.29
N ASN A 53 8.17 -4.72 11.16
CA ASN A 53 7.95 -6.00 10.49
C ASN A 53 7.24 -5.87 9.14
N SER A 54 7.37 -4.72 8.49
CA SER A 54 6.90 -4.59 7.11
C SER A 54 7.70 -5.49 6.16
N SER A 55 7.07 -5.92 5.09
CA SER A 55 7.66 -6.89 4.18
C SER A 55 7.21 -6.63 2.74
N MET A 56 8.03 -7.07 1.79
CA MET A 56 7.69 -7.15 0.38
C MET A 56 7.42 -8.59 0.01
N SER A 57 6.14 -8.98 -0.10
CA SER A 57 5.80 -10.29 -0.65
C SER A 57 5.77 -10.22 -2.18
N LEU A 58 6.23 -11.28 -2.83
CA LEU A 58 6.29 -11.38 -4.29
C LEU A 58 5.55 -12.64 -4.75
N TYR A 59 4.54 -12.46 -5.57
CA TYR A 59 3.86 -13.54 -6.28
C TYR A 59 4.30 -13.56 -7.74
N LEU A 60 4.70 -14.73 -8.21
CA LEU A 60 5.05 -15.01 -9.61
C LEU A 60 3.91 -15.80 -10.27
N PRO A 61 3.01 -15.15 -11.04
CA PRO A 61 1.84 -15.81 -11.59
C PRO A 61 2.16 -16.99 -12.50
N ASP A 62 3.22 -16.88 -13.30
CA ASP A 62 3.58 -17.92 -14.28
C ASP A 62 4.20 -19.18 -13.63
N LYS A 63 4.65 -19.07 -12.40
CA LYS A 63 5.21 -20.17 -11.59
C LYS A 63 4.29 -20.61 -10.47
N ASP A 64 3.22 -19.88 -10.25
CA ASP A 64 2.34 -20.07 -9.12
C ASP A 64 3.07 -20.11 -7.76
N SER A 65 4.05 -19.23 -7.58
CA SER A 65 4.96 -19.23 -6.45
C SER A 65 4.86 -17.92 -5.67
N VAL A 66 4.85 -18.01 -4.33
CA VAL A 66 4.81 -16.87 -3.41
C VAL A 66 6.07 -16.84 -2.57
N TYR A 67 6.71 -15.69 -2.51
CA TYR A 67 7.82 -15.39 -1.62
C TYR A 67 7.33 -14.35 -0.61
N GLU A 68 7.17 -14.73 0.64
CA GLU A 68 6.53 -13.87 1.65
C GLU A 68 7.40 -12.66 2.02
N ASP A 69 8.73 -12.80 1.94
CA ASP A 69 9.67 -11.73 2.27
C ASP A 69 10.82 -11.69 1.26
N ALA A 70 10.49 -11.23 0.05
CA ALA A 70 11.43 -11.15 -1.06
C ALA A 70 12.59 -10.17 -0.77
N PHE A 71 12.30 -9.04 -0.12
CA PHE A 71 13.34 -8.07 0.22
C PHE A 71 14.37 -8.64 1.18
N LYS A 72 13.94 -9.24 2.28
CA LYS A 72 14.84 -9.81 3.30
C LYS A 72 15.63 -10.99 2.76
N SER A 73 15.02 -11.83 1.93
CA SER A 73 15.72 -12.98 1.33
C SER A 73 16.86 -12.57 0.39
N ILE A 74 16.73 -11.40 -0.27
CA ILE A 74 17.76 -10.86 -1.17
C ILE A 74 18.81 -10.05 -0.40
N ASN A 75 18.37 -9.20 0.55
CA ASN A 75 19.21 -8.19 1.17
C ASN A 75 19.71 -8.56 2.56
N ALA A 76 19.28 -9.68 3.14
CA ALA A 76 19.63 -10.18 4.48
C ALA A 76 19.38 -9.15 5.60
N GLN A 77 18.39 -8.26 5.43
CA GLN A 77 18.00 -7.23 6.40
C GLN A 77 16.50 -6.98 6.37
N GLU A 78 15.95 -6.46 7.46
CA GLU A 78 14.55 -6.08 7.56
C GLU A 78 14.25 -4.87 6.67
N LEU A 79 13.03 -4.81 6.13
CA LEU A 79 12.60 -3.71 5.27
C LEU A 79 12.43 -2.41 6.10
N GLY A 80 11.70 -2.48 7.19
CA GLY A 80 11.43 -1.34 8.08
C GLY A 80 10.03 -1.37 8.68
N ASP A 81 9.48 -0.19 8.94
CA ASP A 81 8.16 -0.02 9.55
C ASP A 81 7.22 0.80 8.67
N VAL A 82 6.03 0.28 8.43
CA VAL A 82 4.97 0.77 7.55
C VAL A 82 5.47 0.96 6.10
N PHE A 83 5.54 -0.13 5.37
CA PHE A 83 5.76 -0.10 3.93
C PHE A 83 4.47 0.38 3.24
N GLN A 84 4.46 1.66 2.85
CA GLN A 84 3.25 2.35 2.38
C GLN A 84 2.97 2.14 0.89
N SER A 85 3.99 2.28 0.06
CA SER A 85 3.82 2.23 -1.40
C SER A 85 5.10 1.84 -2.11
N MET A 86 4.96 1.38 -3.35
CA MET A 86 6.07 1.02 -4.24
C MET A 86 5.81 1.60 -5.63
N THR A 87 6.85 2.14 -6.25
CA THR A 87 6.82 2.68 -7.61
C THR A 87 8.11 2.27 -8.33
N ARG A 88 8.02 1.92 -9.60
CA ARG A 88 9.19 1.72 -10.47
C ARG A 88 9.38 2.94 -11.35
N ILE A 89 10.63 3.43 -11.45
CA ILE A 89 11.04 4.49 -12.37
C ILE A 89 12.30 3.99 -13.10
N GLY A 90 12.21 3.86 -14.41
CA GLY A 90 13.27 3.21 -15.18
C GLY A 90 13.52 1.78 -14.68
N ASN A 91 14.76 1.47 -14.32
CA ASN A 91 15.17 0.16 -13.80
C ASN A 91 15.29 0.10 -12.28
N SER A 92 14.70 1.04 -11.57
CA SER A 92 14.82 1.12 -10.11
C SER A 92 13.45 1.17 -9.44
N TYR A 93 13.35 0.55 -8.26
CA TYR A 93 12.15 0.60 -7.44
C TYR A 93 12.35 1.57 -6.27
N PHE A 94 11.30 2.31 -5.97
CA PHE A 94 11.23 3.28 -4.87
C PHE A 94 10.14 2.84 -3.89
N LEU A 95 10.54 2.52 -2.67
CA LEU A 95 9.67 2.02 -1.60
C LEU A 95 9.55 3.07 -0.52
N CYS A 96 8.33 3.56 -0.29
CA CYS A 96 8.05 4.49 0.80
C CYS A 96 7.87 3.73 2.11
N LEU A 97 8.79 3.93 3.06
CA LEU A 97 8.68 3.39 4.42
C LEU A 97 8.27 4.51 5.36
N ASN A 98 6.94 4.62 5.54
CA ASN A 98 6.33 5.76 6.22
C ASN A 98 6.87 5.96 7.64
N ASN A 99 6.82 4.93 8.49
CA ASN A 99 7.25 5.06 9.88
C ASN A 99 8.76 4.88 10.08
N SER A 100 9.51 4.65 9.01
CA SER A 100 10.98 4.62 9.01
C SER A 100 11.62 5.91 8.45
N ASP A 101 10.83 6.91 8.07
CA ASP A 101 11.27 8.21 7.54
C ASP A 101 12.24 8.11 6.36
N ARG A 102 11.99 7.18 5.44
CA ARG A 102 12.87 6.95 4.29
C ARG A 102 12.17 6.37 3.07
N VAL A 103 12.73 6.65 1.91
CA VAL A 103 12.43 5.95 0.66
C VAL A 103 13.61 5.05 0.35
N LEU A 104 13.38 3.74 0.21
CA LEU A 104 14.40 2.80 -0.27
C LEU A 104 14.45 2.85 -1.79
N CYS A 105 15.67 2.85 -2.33
CA CYS A 105 15.93 2.73 -3.76
C CYS A 105 16.55 1.35 -4.01
N LEU A 106 15.85 0.50 -4.77
CA LEU A 106 16.34 -0.83 -5.13
C LEU A 106 16.72 -0.86 -6.61
N ASN A 107 17.69 -1.69 -6.93
CA ASN A 107 18.00 -2.06 -8.30
C ASN A 107 16.89 -2.96 -8.89
N GLU A 108 16.93 -3.25 -10.18
CA GLU A 108 15.99 -4.10 -10.89
C GLU A 108 15.93 -5.54 -10.32
N ASP A 109 17.05 -6.04 -9.79
CA ASP A 109 17.15 -7.34 -9.12
C ASP A 109 16.71 -7.32 -7.64
N LEU A 110 16.11 -6.23 -7.19
CA LEU A 110 15.64 -5.96 -5.83
C LEU A 110 16.76 -5.82 -4.78
N THR A 111 18.02 -5.76 -5.20
CA THR A 111 19.11 -5.44 -4.27
C THR A 111 19.03 -3.98 -3.82
N LEU A 112 19.26 -3.73 -2.53
CA LEU A 112 19.25 -2.38 -1.98
C LEU A 112 20.45 -1.59 -2.53
N ASN A 113 20.15 -0.46 -3.16
CA ASN A 113 21.15 0.49 -3.63
C ASN A 113 21.41 1.58 -2.59
N LYS A 114 20.32 2.29 -2.20
CA LYS A 114 20.42 3.46 -1.33
C LYS A 114 19.08 3.72 -0.64
N TYR A 115 19.08 4.55 0.39
CA TYR A 115 17.86 5.16 0.93
C TYR A 115 17.98 6.67 0.96
N LEU A 116 16.85 7.33 0.74
CA LEU A 116 16.68 8.76 0.81
C LEU A 116 15.97 9.10 2.11
N SER A 117 16.46 10.10 2.83
CA SER A 117 15.78 10.63 4.02
C SER A 117 14.62 11.53 3.57
N VAL A 118 13.42 11.02 3.70
CA VAL A 118 12.16 11.75 3.49
C VAL A 118 11.27 11.45 4.70
N PRO A 119 10.85 12.45 5.48
CA PRO A 119 9.99 12.23 6.63
C PRO A 119 8.64 11.68 6.20
N LYS A 120 8.18 10.62 6.86
CA LYS A 120 6.84 10.02 6.66
C LYS A 120 6.40 9.93 5.20
N PRO A 121 7.22 9.33 4.28
CA PRO A 121 6.90 9.29 2.86
C PRO A 121 5.64 8.46 2.62
N ARG A 122 4.80 8.92 1.66
CA ARG A 122 3.54 8.25 1.31
C ARG A 122 3.61 7.61 -0.07
N TYR A 123 3.74 8.42 -1.09
CA TYR A 123 3.72 7.98 -2.48
C TYR A 123 4.84 8.63 -3.28
N VAL A 124 5.32 7.93 -4.31
CA VAL A 124 6.25 8.47 -5.31
C VAL A 124 5.50 8.65 -6.61
N LEU A 125 5.46 9.86 -7.13
CA LEU A 125 4.91 10.19 -8.45
C LEU A 125 6.06 10.44 -9.42
N GLU A 126 6.19 9.59 -10.44
CA GLU A 126 7.13 9.82 -11.53
C GLU A 126 6.69 11.05 -12.35
N ILE A 127 7.62 11.99 -12.55
CA ILE A 127 7.45 13.10 -13.49
C ILE A 127 8.19 12.78 -14.80
N ASN A 128 9.41 12.28 -14.67
CA ASN A 128 10.23 11.72 -15.75
C ASN A 128 11.38 10.91 -15.13
N GLU A 129 12.26 10.32 -15.95
CA GLU A 129 13.38 9.48 -15.49
C GLU A 129 14.38 10.19 -14.55
N SER A 130 14.41 11.52 -14.54
CA SER A 130 15.31 12.32 -13.71
C SER A 130 14.61 13.13 -12.62
N LYS A 131 13.27 13.06 -12.54
CA LYS A 131 12.48 13.79 -11.55
C LYS A 131 11.27 12.99 -11.10
N ALA A 132 11.10 12.88 -9.78
CA ALA A 132 9.88 12.37 -9.17
C ALA A 132 9.54 13.19 -7.92
N TYR A 133 8.26 13.18 -7.55
CA TYR A 133 7.75 13.82 -6.34
C TYR A 133 7.44 12.76 -5.28
N VAL A 134 7.71 13.08 -4.02
CA VAL A 134 7.37 12.23 -2.88
C VAL A 134 6.49 13.00 -1.93
N SER A 135 5.26 12.52 -1.71
CA SER A 135 4.35 13.07 -0.70
C SER A 135 4.72 12.59 0.70
N SER A 136 4.30 13.35 1.73
CA SER A 136 4.79 13.17 3.09
C SER A 136 3.69 13.48 4.11
N LEU A 137 3.39 12.51 4.97
CA LEU A 137 2.43 12.67 6.07
C LEU A 137 3.02 13.56 7.18
N TYR A 138 2.18 14.29 7.90
CA TYR A 138 2.55 15.24 8.95
C TYR A 138 3.52 16.34 8.49
N ASN A 139 3.54 16.60 7.20
CA ASN A 139 4.40 17.59 6.56
C ASN A 139 3.61 18.36 5.50
N ASP A 140 3.98 19.61 5.32
CA ASP A 140 3.41 20.53 4.31
C ASP A 140 4.26 20.60 3.04
N LYS A 141 5.11 19.61 2.81
CA LYS A 141 6.05 19.58 1.68
C LYS A 141 5.84 18.37 0.79
N VAL A 142 6.09 18.57 -0.49
CA VAL A 142 6.38 17.53 -1.46
C VAL A 142 7.88 17.55 -1.72
N TYR A 143 8.55 16.41 -1.58
CA TYR A 143 9.98 16.29 -1.82
C TYR A 143 10.22 15.99 -3.29
N ILE A 144 11.24 16.64 -3.85
CA ILE A 144 11.70 16.39 -5.22
C ILE A 144 12.90 15.45 -5.12
N ILE A 145 12.83 14.33 -5.81
CA ILE A 145 13.94 13.39 -5.91
C ILE A 145 14.41 13.24 -7.36
N ASN A 146 15.69 12.96 -7.52
CA ASN A 146 16.23 12.50 -8.79
C ASN A 146 16.40 10.99 -8.76
N PRO A 147 15.57 10.23 -9.52
CA PRO A 147 15.62 8.77 -9.52
C PRO A 147 16.95 8.21 -10.05
N SER A 148 17.59 8.87 -11.01
CA SER A 148 18.83 8.38 -11.62
C SER A 148 20.06 8.54 -10.71
N THR A 149 20.07 9.55 -9.82
CA THR A 149 21.17 9.80 -8.88
C THR A 149 20.88 9.39 -7.45
N PHE A 150 19.65 8.91 -7.20
CA PHE A 150 19.16 8.58 -5.86
C PHE A 150 19.41 9.70 -4.85
N SER A 151 18.91 10.89 -5.14
CA SER A 151 19.13 12.08 -4.31
C SER A 151 17.85 12.91 -4.16
N VAL A 152 17.69 13.52 -2.99
CA VAL A 152 16.69 14.58 -2.78
C VAL A 152 17.26 15.87 -3.31
N THR A 153 16.63 16.47 -4.32
CA THR A 153 17.11 17.66 -5.03
C THR A 153 16.39 18.93 -4.62
N GLY A 154 15.22 18.82 -4.00
CA GLY A 154 14.43 19.97 -3.60
C GLY A 154 13.18 19.59 -2.81
N ARG A 155 12.37 20.61 -2.55
CA ARG A 155 11.06 20.46 -1.91
C ARG A 155 10.14 21.60 -2.33
N ILE A 156 8.86 21.30 -2.45
CA ILE A 156 7.80 22.25 -2.78
C ILE A 156 6.94 22.44 -1.53
N GLN A 157 6.78 23.69 -1.12
CA GLN A 157 5.95 24.05 0.03
C GLN A 157 4.49 24.13 -0.38
N LEU A 158 3.60 23.43 0.32
CA LEU A 158 2.16 23.54 0.18
C LEU A 158 1.54 24.35 1.34
N PRO A 159 0.32 24.91 1.14
CA PRO A 159 -0.36 25.66 2.19
C PRO A 159 -0.84 24.82 3.37
N HIS A 160 -0.97 23.50 3.20
CA HIS A 160 -1.53 22.58 4.19
C HIS A 160 -0.68 21.33 4.33
N MET A 161 -0.80 20.69 5.49
CA MET A 161 -0.07 19.47 5.84
C MET A 161 -0.69 18.20 5.26
N ASN A 162 0.00 17.08 5.48
CA ASN A 162 -0.44 15.73 5.12
C ASN A 162 -0.60 15.56 3.61
N THR A 163 0.48 15.78 2.87
CA THR A 163 0.48 15.51 1.44
C THR A 163 0.33 14.01 1.19
N GLU A 164 -0.64 13.62 0.36
CA GLU A 164 -1.08 12.24 0.13
C GLU A 164 -1.08 11.90 -1.36
N GLY A 165 -2.18 11.32 -1.86
CA GLY A 165 -2.34 10.88 -3.23
C GLY A 165 -2.00 11.96 -4.26
N MET A 166 -1.33 11.55 -5.31
CA MET A 166 -0.87 12.43 -6.40
C MET A 166 -1.18 11.81 -7.75
N ALA A 167 -1.50 12.66 -8.75
CA ALA A 167 -1.65 12.24 -10.13
C ALA A 167 -0.99 13.24 -11.09
N LEU A 168 -0.34 12.70 -12.13
CA LEU A 168 0.26 13.51 -13.19
C LEU A 168 -0.71 13.61 -14.37
N TYR A 169 -1.01 14.83 -14.81
CA TYR A 169 -1.75 15.09 -16.01
C TYR A 169 -1.33 16.39 -16.66
N ASN A 170 -1.04 16.34 -17.96
CA ASN A 170 -0.73 17.49 -18.81
C ASN A 170 0.34 18.46 -18.23
N GLY A 171 1.47 17.89 -17.75
CA GLY A 171 2.57 18.67 -17.19
C GLY A 171 2.31 19.26 -15.80
N LYS A 172 1.21 18.89 -15.15
CA LYS A 172 0.86 19.28 -13.79
C LYS A 172 0.74 18.06 -12.88
N ALA A 173 1.30 18.12 -11.69
CA ALA A 173 1.05 17.19 -10.62
C ALA A 173 -0.09 17.71 -9.75
N TYR A 174 -1.18 16.94 -9.63
CA TYR A 174 -2.30 17.22 -8.75
C TYR A 174 -2.08 16.50 -7.43
N ILE A 175 -2.23 17.21 -6.30
CA ILE A 175 -1.83 16.71 -4.99
C ILE A 175 -2.95 16.90 -4.00
N CYS A 176 -3.27 15.84 -3.27
CA CYS A 176 -4.15 15.84 -2.13
C CYS A 176 -3.42 16.23 -0.85
N THR A 177 -4.13 16.90 0.06
CA THR A 177 -3.66 17.16 1.43
C THR A 177 -4.73 16.67 2.40
N TRP A 178 -4.44 15.57 3.10
CA TRP A 178 -5.40 14.90 3.99
C TRP A 178 -5.58 15.66 5.31
N ASP A 179 -5.99 16.90 5.17
CA ASP A 179 -6.27 17.83 6.28
C ASP A 179 -7.77 18.09 6.34
N THR A 180 -8.37 17.91 7.50
CA THR A 180 -9.82 18.01 7.72
C THR A 180 -10.38 19.41 7.61
N SER A 181 -9.53 20.43 7.55
CA SER A 181 -9.92 21.82 7.26
C SER A 181 -9.93 22.14 5.77
N VAL A 182 -9.39 21.24 4.93
CA VAL A 182 -9.15 21.50 3.51
C VAL A 182 -10.21 20.82 2.63
N ASN A 183 -10.78 21.59 1.72
CA ASN A 183 -11.68 21.14 0.67
C ASN A 183 -11.13 21.47 -0.73
N LYS A 184 -9.82 21.32 -0.92
CA LYS A 184 -9.12 21.63 -2.17
C LYS A 184 -8.05 20.60 -2.46
N ILE A 185 -7.76 20.39 -3.74
CA ILE A 185 -6.50 19.81 -4.21
C ILE A 185 -5.64 20.90 -4.84
N TYR A 186 -4.35 20.66 -4.92
CA TYR A 186 -3.38 21.62 -5.44
C TYR A 186 -2.77 21.12 -6.73
N SER A 187 -2.42 22.02 -7.66
CA SER A 187 -1.61 21.67 -8.84
C SER A 187 -0.25 22.33 -8.78
N ILE A 188 0.76 21.54 -9.13
CA ILE A 188 2.15 21.96 -9.27
C ILE A 188 2.53 21.86 -10.75
N ASN A 189 3.10 22.93 -11.30
CA ASN A 189 3.73 22.89 -12.61
C ASN A 189 5.02 22.07 -12.53
N THR A 190 5.08 20.96 -13.23
CA THR A 190 6.22 20.03 -13.13
C THR A 190 7.50 20.51 -13.81
N SER A 191 7.42 21.57 -14.63
CA SER A 191 8.61 22.17 -15.27
C SER A 191 9.30 23.18 -14.34
N SER A 192 8.52 23.97 -13.59
CA SER A 192 9.04 24.99 -12.68
C SER A 192 9.12 24.55 -11.22
N ASP A 193 8.47 23.44 -10.86
CA ASP A 193 8.30 22.94 -9.49
C ASP A 193 7.60 23.97 -8.56
N GLN A 194 6.69 24.77 -9.13
CA GLN A 194 5.96 25.80 -8.41
C GLN A 194 4.48 25.41 -8.26
N LEU A 195 3.91 25.72 -7.08
CA LEU A 195 2.48 25.69 -6.87
C LEU A 195 1.82 26.67 -7.87
N GLU A 196 0.84 26.19 -8.62
CA GLU A 196 0.23 26.96 -9.69
C GLU A 196 -1.21 27.33 -9.37
N ASP A 197 -2.02 26.34 -8.94
CA ASP A 197 -3.45 26.53 -8.76
C ASP A 197 -4.02 25.63 -7.65
N SER A 198 -5.29 25.84 -7.33
CA SER A 198 -6.05 24.97 -6.43
C SER A 198 -7.48 24.80 -6.93
N PHE A 199 -8.04 23.60 -6.73
CA PHE A 199 -9.35 23.20 -7.20
C PHE A 199 -10.24 22.82 -6.03
N THR A 200 -11.36 23.50 -5.88
CA THR A 200 -12.34 23.21 -4.83
C THR A 200 -13.03 21.87 -5.10
N ILE A 201 -13.18 21.06 -4.07
CA ILE A 201 -13.86 19.77 -4.08
C ILE A 201 -15.12 19.79 -3.20
N SER A 202 -15.97 18.79 -3.36
CA SER A 202 -17.26 18.71 -2.66
C SER A 202 -17.16 18.21 -1.22
N GLY A 203 -16.05 17.53 -0.88
CA GLY A 203 -15.78 17.01 0.47
C GLY A 203 -14.62 17.74 1.14
N PHE A 204 -14.21 17.25 2.30
CA PHE A 204 -13.04 17.70 3.05
C PHE A 204 -12.02 16.57 3.16
N ALA A 205 -10.78 16.90 3.51
CA ALA A 205 -9.69 15.94 3.64
C ALA A 205 -9.46 15.12 2.36
N PRO A 206 -9.07 15.73 1.23
CA PRO A 206 -8.73 14.99 0.02
C PRO A 206 -7.57 14.02 0.29
N GLN A 207 -7.74 12.77 -0.14
CA GLN A 207 -6.75 11.72 0.12
C GLN A 207 -6.20 11.09 -1.15
N GLU A 208 -7.05 10.88 -2.18
CA GLU A 208 -6.62 10.26 -3.42
C GLU A 208 -7.14 11.02 -4.64
N VAL A 209 -6.36 11.01 -5.72
CA VAL A 209 -6.73 11.62 -7.00
C VAL A 209 -6.38 10.68 -8.15
N LEU A 210 -7.36 10.44 -9.03
CA LEU A 210 -7.23 9.60 -10.22
C LEU A 210 -7.50 10.42 -11.47
N VAL A 211 -6.95 9.98 -12.62
CA VAL A 211 -7.22 10.56 -13.95
C VAL A 211 -7.95 9.54 -14.79
N ASP A 212 -9.20 9.82 -15.17
CA ASP A 212 -10.03 8.93 -15.98
C ASP A 212 -9.69 8.99 -17.49
N LYS A 213 -10.29 8.09 -18.28
CA LYS A 213 -10.07 8.05 -19.73
C LYS A 213 -10.51 9.32 -20.48
N GLU A 214 -11.40 10.11 -19.88
CA GLU A 214 -11.86 11.40 -20.41
C GLU A 214 -11.00 12.57 -19.91
N GLN A 215 -9.85 12.24 -19.28
CA GLN A 215 -8.89 13.23 -18.77
C GLN A 215 -9.51 14.15 -17.71
N LYS A 216 -10.43 13.60 -16.90
CA LYS A 216 -11.00 14.30 -15.74
C LYS A 216 -10.39 13.74 -14.46
N LEU A 217 -10.29 14.60 -13.45
CA LEU A 217 -9.81 14.21 -12.13
C LEU A 217 -10.98 13.68 -11.31
N TRP A 218 -10.72 12.56 -10.63
CA TRP A 218 -11.59 12.04 -9.59
C TRP A 218 -10.86 12.14 -8.26
N VAL A 219 -11.42 12.90 -7.34
CA VAL A 219 -10.85 13.12 -6.01
C VAL A 219 -11.71 12.43 -4.97
N LEU A 220 -11.10 11.49 -4.26
CA LEU A 220 -11.68 10.91 -3.06
C LEU A 220 -11.27 11.77 -1.86
N SER A 221 -12.24 12.16 -1.06
CA SER A 221 -12.06 12.93 0.16
C SER A 221 -12.83 12.30 1.32
N GLY A 222 -12.41 12.56 2.53
CA GLY A 222 -13.04 12.07 3.75
C GLY A 222 -12.04 11.78 4.87
N ASN A 223 -12.53 11.81 6.09
CA ASN A 223 -11.84 11.34 7.28
C ASN A 223 -12.90 11.03 8.35
N ILE A 224 -13.42 9.82 8.31
CA ILE A 224 -14.54 9.42 9.18
C ILE A 224 -14.18 9.54 10.65
N ALA A 225 -12.96 9.16 11.02
CA ALA A 225 -12.46 9.26 12.40
C ALA A 225 -12.42 10.71 12.94
N LYS A 226 -12.43 11.70 12.03
CA LYS A 226 -12.47 13.13 12.37
C LYS A 226 -13.80 13.79 11.99
N GLY A 227 -14.85 12.99 11.76
CA GLY A 227 -16.20 13.48 11.45
C GLY A 227 -16.34 14.16 10.09
N LYS A 228 -15.50 13.82 9.12
CA LYS A 228 -15.59 14.30 7.73
C LYS A 228 -16.10 13.17 6.84
N PRO A 229 -17.40 13.20 6.43
CA PRO A 229 -17.95 12.20 5.52
C PRO A 229 -17.21 12.16 4.19
N ALA A 230 -17.14 10.98 3.62
CA ALA A 230 -16.45 10.77 2.36
C ALA A 230 -17.27 11.29 1.16
N ALA A 231 -16.55 11.72 0.13
CA ALA A 231 -17.15 12.13 -1.12
C ALA A 231 -16.21 11.87 -2.31
N TRP A 232 -16.80 11.53 -3.46
CA TRP A 232 -16.16 11.65 -4.75
C TRP A 232 -16.47 13.00 -5.38
N THR A 233 -15.46 13.65 -5.95
CA THR A 233 -15.62 14.86 -6.77
C THR A 233 -14.94 14.64 -8.10
N ARG A 234 -15.70 14.74 -9.21
CA ARG A 234 -15.15 14.75 -10.57
C ARG A 234 -14.93 16.18 -11.01
N ILE A 235 -13.73 16.53 -11.47
CA ILE A 235 -13.29 17.88 -11.81
C ILE A 235 -12.75 17.92 -13.24
N ASP A 236 -13.05 18.97 -13.96
CA ASP A 236 -12.36 19.33 -15.19
C ASP A 236 -11.04 20.03 -14.82
N PRO A 237 -9.87 19.44 -15.12
CA PRO A 237 -8.57 20.01 -14.74
C PRO A 237 -8.20 21.29 -15.51
N VAL A 238 -8.91 21.59 -16.60
CA VAL A 238 -8.65 22.80 -17.42
C VAL A 238 -9.44 23.99 -16.90
N THR A 239 -10.71 23.78 -16.58
CA THR A 239 -11.62 24.86 -16.15
C THR A 239 -11.75 24.97 -14.63
N GLY A 240 -11.34 23.94 -13.88
CA GLY A 240 -11.58 23.85 -12.44
C GLY A 240 -13.01 23.53 -12.05
N GLN A 241 -13.91 23.32 -13.04
CA GLN A 241 -15.31 23.07 -12.79
C GLN A 241 -15.55 21.69 -12.17
N VAL A 242 -16.32 21.63 -11.09
CA VAL A 242 -16.88 20.39 -10.56
C VAL A 242 -17.97 19.90 -11.52
N LEU A 243 -17.72 18.74 -12.12
CA LEU A 243 -18.62 18.11 -13.09
C LEU A 243 -19.66 17.22 -12.41
N ARG A 244 -19.27 16.55 -11.33
CA ARG A 244 -20.12 15.61 -10.58
C ARG A 244 -19.60 15.42 -9.17
N SER A 245 -20.52 15.12 -8.23
CA SER A 245 -20.22 14.81 -6.85
C SER A 245 -21.08 13.65 -6.36
N PHE A 246 -20.48 12.77 -5.57
CA PHE A 246 -21.16 11.68 -4.89
C PHE A 246 -20.80 11.72 -3.40
N TYR A 247 -21.81 11.68 -2.55
CA TYR A 247 -21.62 11.66 -1.11
C TYR A 247 -21.90 10.26 -0.59
N PHE A 248 -21.00 9.78 0.24
CA PHE A 248 -21.16 8.50 0.92
C PHE A 248 -22.04 8.62 2.17
N PRO A 249 -22.65 7.53 2.62
CA PRO A 249 -23.26 7.48 3.94
C PRO A 249 -22.28 7.91 5.04
N PRO A 250 -22.73 8.51 6.14
CA PRO A 250 -21.84 9.15 7.14
C PRO A 250 -20.80 8.24 7.78
N LYS A 251 -21.00 6.92 7.74
CA LYS A 251 -20.08 5.92 8.32
C LYS A 251 -19.28 5.14 7.28
N ALA A 252 -19.56 5.32 6.01
CA ALA A 252 -18.83 4.67 4.94
C ALA A 252 -17.44 5.28 4.80
N ASP A 253 -16.41 4.43 4.79
CA ASP A 253 -15.02 4.83 4.61
C ASP A 253 -14.46 4.19 3.34
N PRO A 254 -14.64 4.82 2.17
CA PRO A 254 -14.05 4.37 0.92
C PRO A 254 -12.53 4.65 0.94
N ILE A 255 -11.75 3.62 0.64
CA ILE A 255 -10.29 3.67 0.63
C ILE A 255 -9.72 2.98 -0.61
N HIS A 256 -8.44 3.25 -0.90
CA HIS A 256 -7.62 2.59 -1.94
C HIS A 256 -8.29 2.49 -3.31
N PRO A 257 -8.73 3.61 -3.89
CA PRO A 257 -9.36 3.59 -5.19
C PRO A 257 -8.35 3.28 -6.30
N VAL A 258 -8.79 2.48 -7.26
CA VAL A 258 -8.02 2.16 -8.48
C VAL A 258 -8.92 2.22 -9.71
N LEU A 259 -8.35 2.58 -10.85
CA LEU A 259 -9.03 2.48 -12.13
C LEU A 259 -8.78 1.11 -12.77
N ASN A 260 -9.76 0.64 -13.55
CA ASN A 260 -9.53 -0.48 -14.45
C ASN A 260 -8.58 -0.09 -15.60
N ASN A 261 -8.18 -1.06 -16.42
CA ASN A 261 -7.22 -0.86 -17.51
C ASN A 261 -7.68 0.15 -18.56
N THR A 262 -8.99 0.27 -18.78
CA THR A 262 -9.58 1.24 -19.73
C THR A 262 -9.83 2.61 -19.09
N LYS A 263 -9.56 2.77 -17.80
CA LYS A 263 -9.76 4.00 -17.00
C LYS A 263 -11.19 4.55 -17.04
N ASP A 264 -12.19 3.69 -17.19
CA ASP A 264 -13.60 4.05 -17.24
C ASP A 264 -14.43 3.52 -16.06
N THR A 265 -13.80 2.72 -15.21
CA THR A 265 -14.44 2.17 -14.02
C THR A 265 -13.48 2.34 -12.84
N ILE A 266 -13.98 2.94 -11.78
CA ILE A 266 -13.28 3.10 -10.50
C ILE A 266 -13.70 1.95 -9.60
N TYR A 267 -12.72 1.24 -9.03
CA TYR A 267 -12.91 0.28 -7.96
C TYR A 267 -12.40 0.89 -6.67
N PHE A 268 -13.03 0.59 -5.54
CA PHE A 268 -12.59 1.03 -4.22
C PHE A 268 -13.06 0.05 -3.15
N ILE A 269 -12.38 0.04 -2.02
CA ILE A 269 -12.81 -0.70 -0.85
C ILE A 269 -13.74 0.19 -0.03
N GLU A 270 -14.85 -0.32 0.48
CA GLU A 270 -15.61 0.34 1.54
C GLU A 270 -15.48 -0.46 2.83
N VAL A 271 -15.11 0.22 3.91
CA VAL A 271 -14.94 -0.36 5.25
C VAL A 271 -15.89 0.31 6.21
N ASN A 272 -16.55 -0.50 7.04
CA ASN A 272 -17.32 -0.03 8.19
C ASN A 272 -16.67 -0.56 9.48
N TYR A 273 -16.03 0.32 10.24
CA TYR A 273 -15.31 -0.04 11.47
C TYR A 273 -16.21 -0.24 12.70
N ASP A 274 -17.49 0.12 12.62
CA ASP A 274 -18.42 0.02 13.76
C ASP A 274 -18.89 -1.41 14.06
N GLY A 275 -18.23 -2.42 13.49
CA GLY A 275 -18.50 -3.84 13.78
C GLY A 275 -19.69 -4.44 13.04
N GLY A 276 -20.32 -3.70 12.12
CA GLY A 276 -21.25 -4.24 11.15
C GLY A 276 -20.53 -4.84 9.96
N ASN A 277 -20.96 -6.00 9.48
CA ASN A 277 -20.44 -6.58 8.23
C ASN A 277 -21.20 -6.07 7.01
N GLU A 278 -22.22 -5.27 7.23
CA GLU A 278 -23.06 -4.75 6.18
C GLU A 278 -22.25 -3.77 5.35
N ASN A 279 -22.21 -4.03 4.06
CA ASN A 279 -21.58 -3.19 3.04
C ASN A 279 -20.04 -3.18 3.02
N ASN A 280 -19.31 -3.95 3.82
CA ASN A 280 -17.87 -4.13 3.63
C ASN A 280 -17.61 -4.90 2.33
N GLY A 281 -16.66 -4.41 1.54
CA GLY A 281 -16.30 -5.09 0.30
C GLY A 281 -15.66 -4.19 -0.73
N ILE A 282 -15.57 -4.73 -1.95
CA ILE A 282 -15.11 -4.01 -3.12
C ILE A 282 -16.33 -3.44 -3.86
N TYR A 283 -16.32 -2.16 -4.07
CA TYR A 283 -17.30 -1.45 -4.89
C TYR A 283 -16.68 -1.08 -6.23
N ARG A 284 -17.53 -0.85 -7.21
CA ARG A 284 -17.14 -0.28 -8.49
C ARG A 284 -18.19 0.69 -9.00
N MET A 285 -17.75 1.68 -9.75
CA MET A 285 -18.60 2.64 -10.44
C MET A 285 -18.01 3.00 -11.79
N SER A 286 -18.84 3.08 -12.80
CA SER A 286 -18.47 3.70 -14.08
C SER A 286 -18.26 5.20 -13.88
N ILE A 287 -17.36 5.80 -14.64
CA ILE A 287 -17.20 7.27 -14.68
C ILE A 287 -18.47 7.99 -15.19
N HIS A 288 -19.44 7.25 -15.73
CA HIS A 288 -20.73 7.76 -16.22
C HIS A 288 -21.90 7.47 -15.29
N ASP A 289 -21.72 6.71 -14.23
CA ASP A 289 -22.81 6.36 -13.32
C ASP A 289 -23.44 7.60 -12.69
N ALA A 290 -24.75 7.55 -12.48
CA ALA A 290 -25.51 8.65 -11.88
C ALA A 290 -25.54 8.57 -10.34
N SER A 291 -25.22 7.42 -9.74
CA SER A 291 -25.25 7.18 -8.30
C SER A 291 -24.20 6.13 -7.91
N LEU A 292 -23.82 6.12 -6.64
CA LEU A 292 -23.05 5.05 -6.04
C LEU A 292 -23.90 3.78 -5.91
N SER A 293 -23.26 2.61 -6.04
CA SER A 293 -23.93 1.33 -5.75
C SER A 293 -24.21 1.25 -4.25
N ALA A 294 -25.39 0.75 -3.89
CA ALA A 294 -25.75 0.48 -2.49
C ALA A 294 -25.21 -0.86 -1.98
N GLN A 295 -24.69 -1.72 -2.86
CA GLN A 295 -24.18 -3.03 -2.53
C GLN A 295 -22.78 -3.23 -3.09
N PRO A 296 -21.90 -3.96 -2.39
CA PRO A 296 -20.58 -4.30 -2.90
C PRO A 296 -20.67 -5.19 -4.14
N PHE A 297 -19.74 -5.01 -5.05
CA PHE A 297 -19.52 -5.91 -6.19
C PHE A 297 -18.90 -7.24 -5.74
N ILE A 298 -17.98 -7.18 -4.78
CA ILE A 298 -17.41 -8.35 -4.08
C ILE A 298 -17.57 -8.09 -2.59
N GLY A 299 -18.50 -8.79 -1.95
CA GLY A 299 -18.75 -8.65 -0.52
C GLY A 299 -17.64 -9.27 0.33
N ALA A 300 -17.34 -8.67 1.46
CA ALA A 300 -16.49 -9.27 2.47
C ALA A 300 -17.29 -10.29 3.31
N ALA A 301 -16.60 -11.31 3.83
CA ALA A 301 -17.21 -12.24 4.78
C ALA A 301 -17.47 -11.56 6.13
N PRO A 302 -18.31 -12.13 7.01
CA PRO A 302 -18.52 -11.63 8.36
C PRO A 302 -17.19 -11.46 9.12
N TYR A 303 -17.01 -10.32 9.78
CA TYR A 303 -15.78 -9.91 10.50
C TYR A 303 -14.51 -9.79 9.64
N GLN A 304 -14.66 -9.78 8.32
CA GLN A 304 -13.59 -9.54 7.36
C GLN A 304 -13.69 -8.10 6.83
N TYR A 305 -12.56 -7.46 6.64
CA TYR A 305 -12.45 -6.24 5.85
C TYR A 305 -11.24 -6.33 4.94
N TYR A 306 -11.30 -5.66 3.81
CA TYR A 306 -10.23 -5.60 2.86
C TYR A 306 -9.41 -4.33 3.08
N TRP A 307 -8.11 -4.38 2.74
CA TRP A 307 -7.21 -3.25 2.93
C TRP A 307 -6.36 -2.95 1.71
N ALA A 308 -6.08 -3.90 0.84
CA ALA A 308 -5.39 -3.68 -0.43
C ALA A 308 -6.30 -4.00 -1.61
N LEU A 309 -6.19 -3.19 -2.66
CA LEU A 309 -6.91 -3.37 -3.91
C LEU A 309 -5.99 -3.04 -5.08
N GLY A 310 -6.01 -3.88 -6.12
CA GLY A 310 -5.29 -3.64 -7.36
C GLY A 310 -5.97 -4.33 -8.54
N ILE A 311 -5.86 -3.74 -9.72
CA ILE A 311 -6.33 -4.33 -10.99
C ILE A 311 -5.10 -4.67 -11.82
N GLU A 312 -4.93 -5.95 -12.12
CA GLU A 312 -3.81 -6.42 -12.93
C GLU A 312 -3.94 -5.91 -14.37
N PRO A 313 -2.91 -5.24 -14.94
CA PRO A 313 -3.06 -4.45 -16.16
C PRO A 313 -3.39 -5.25 -17.44
N VAL A 314 -3.06 -6.54 -17.52
CA VAL A 314 -3.32 -7.35 -18.74
C VAL A 314 -4.62 -8.12 -18.66
N SER A 315 -4.81 -8.90 -17.58
CA SER A 315 -6.00 -9.73 -17.42
C SER A 315 -7.22 -8.97 -16.90
N GLY A 316 -7.01 -7.83 -16.23
CA GLY A 316 -8.05 -7.15 -15.49
C GLY A 316 -8.44 -7.85 -14.19
N ASN A 317 -7.71 -8.87 -13.76
CA ASN A 317 -7.97 -9.58 -12.52
C ASN A 317 -7.84 -8.63 -11.32
N ILE A 318 -8.73 -8.81 -10.36
CA ILE A 318 -8.85 -7.99 -9.17
C ILE A 318 -8.10 -8.68 -8.04
N TYR A 319 -7.08 -8.03 -7.52
CA TYR A 319 -6.30 -8.48 -6.36
C TYR A 319 -6.78 -7.75 -5.12
N VAL A 320 -7.10 -8.50 -4.09
CA VAL A 320 -7.66 -7.97 -2.84
C VAL A 320 -6.86 -8.50 -1.67
N GLY A 321 -6.38 -7.62 -0.81
CA GLY A 321 -5.62 -7.96 0.39
C GLY A 321 -6.50 -7.94 1.64
N ASP A 322 -6.44 -9.02 2.40
CA ASP A 322 -7.02 -9.13 3.74
C ASP A 322 -5.88 -9.03 4.78
N PRO A 323 -5.82 -7.96 5.57
CA PRO A 323 -4.74 -7.75 6.54
C PRO A 323 -4.87 -8.62 7.79
N LYS A 324 -6.01 -9.30 7.99
CA LYS A 324 -6.31 -10.11 9.18
C LYS A 324 -5.98 -9.41 10.50
N GLY A 325 -6.36 -8.13 10.57
CA GLY A 325 -6.17 -7.28 11.74
C GLY A 325 -4.75 -6.77 11.96
N PHE A 326 -3.82 -6.92 11.02
CA PHE A 326 -2.42 -6.50 11.13
C PHE A 326 -1.60 -7.18 12.26
N ILE A 327 -2.10 -8.29 12.80
CA ILE A 327 -1.46 -9.02 13.90
C ILE A 327 -0.93 -10.40 13.50
N GLN A 328 -1.28 -10.87 12.32
CA GLN A 328 -0.89 -12.15 11.74
C GLN A 328 -0.68 -12.01 10.25
N LYS A 329 -0.15 -13.07 9.61
CA LYS A 329 0.00 -13.10 8.15
C LYS A 329 -1.34 -12.85 7.46
N GLY A 330 -1.32 -11.95 6.48
CA GLY A 330 -2.44 -11.64 5.64
C GLY A 330 -2.67 -12.66 4.53
N SER A 331 -3.67 -12.43 3.72
CA SER A 331 -3.89 -13.19 2.48
C SER A 331 -4.24 -12.25 1.33
N VAL A 332 -3.95 -12.73 0.13
CA VAL A 332 -4.39 -12.11 -1.13
C VAL A 332 -5.39 -13.04 -1.80
N MET A 333 -6.54 -12.48 -2.14
CA MET A 333 -7.54 -13.13 -2.98
C MET A 333 -7.48 -12.54 -4.40
N VAL A 334 -7.61 -13.38 -5.39
CA VAL A 334 -7.65 -12.98 -6.80
C VAL A 334 -9.02 -13.33 -7.37
N PHE A 335 -9.63 -12.35 -8.00
CA PHE A 335 -10.93 -12.50 -8.67
C PHE A 335 -10.77 -12.15 -10.13
N THR A 336 -11.59 -12.77 -10.97
CA THR A 336 -11.77 -12.36 -12.36
C THR A 336 -12.46 -11.01 -12.45
N PRO A 337 -12.45 -10.33 -13.62
CA PRO A 337 -13.13 -9.04 -13.78
C PRO A 337 -14.64 -9.07 -13.53
N ASP A 338 -15.26 -10.25 -13.57
CA ASP A 338 -16.68 -10.46 -13.24
C ASP A 338 -16.94 -10.75 -11.75
N GLY A 339 -15.86 -10.80 -10.91
CA GLY A 339 -15.96 -10.99 -9.48
C GLY A 339 -15.91 -12.44 -9.01
N THR A 340 -15.60 -13.40 -9.91
CA THR A 340 -15.43 -14.81 -9.50
C THR A 340 -14.07 -15.02 -8.86
N LYS A 341 -14.02 -15.54 -7.63
CA LYS A 341 -12.76 -15.86 -6.95
C LYS A 341 -12.07 -17.04 -7.61
N ILE A 342 -10.82 -16.85 -8.02
CA ILE A 342 -10.02 -17.87 -8.71
C ILE A 342 -8.83 -18.35 -7.90
N LYS A 343 -8.38 -17.56 -6.91
CA LYS A 343 -7.20 -17.90 -6.11
C LYS A 343 -7.20 -17.22 -4.75
N GLU A 344 -6.50 -17.84 -3.80
CA GLU A 344 -6.09 -17.22 -2.55
C GLU A 344 -4.72 -17.76 -2.13
N PHE A 345 -3.88 -16.89 -1.58
CA PHE A 345 -2.56 -17.26 -1.05
C PHE A 345 -2.17 -16.39 0.13
N ALA A 346 -1.33 -16.94 1.02
CA ALA A 346 -0.81 -16.22 2.17
C ALA A 346 0.31 -15.25 1.75
N VAL A 347 0.39 -14.13 2.47
CA VAL A 347 1.44 -13.12 2.35
C VAL A 347 1.85 -12.65 3.75
N ALA A 348 2.84 -11.77 3.85
CA ALA A 348 3.26 -11.20 5.12
C ALA A 348 2.15 -10.35 5.77
N VAL A 349 2.45 -9.75 6.92
CA VAL A 349 1.48 -9.01 7.75
C VAL A 349 1.03 -7.72 7.06
N GLY A 350 -0.28 -7.50 7.01
CA GLY A 350 -0.87 -6.23 6.58
C GLY A 350 -0.68 -5.90 5.10
N PRO A 351 -1.15 -6.73 4.13
CA PRO A 351 -1.15 -6.35 2.71
C PRO A 351 -1.94 -5.05 2.53
N GLY A 352 -1.29 -3.97 2.06
CA GLY A 352 -1.86 -2.63 1.94
C GLY A 352 -1.87 -2.08 0.51
N HIS A 353 -1.01 -2.59 -0.38
CA HIS A 353 -0.95 -2.10 -1.76
C HIS A 353 -0.40 -3.18 -2.70
N PHE A 354 -0.67 -3.03 -4.01
CA PHE A 354 -0.12 -3.89 -5.06
C PHE A 354 0.67 -3.07 -6.08
N TYR A 355 1.78 -3.63 -6.53
CA TYR A 355 2.50 -3.15 -7.70
C TYR A 355 2.62 -4.31 -8.70
N PHE A 356 2.18 -4.07 -9.93
CA PHE A 356 2.19 -5.07 -11.01
C PHE A 356 3.30 -4.76 -12.02
N GLU A 357 4.09 -5.77 -12.36
CA GLU A 357 5.09 -5.72 -13.41
C GLU A 357 4.82 -6.81 -14.45
N GLN A 358 5.06 -6.49 -15.72
CA GLN A 358 4.72 -7.35 -16.86
C GLN A 358 5.79 -7.32 -17.94
#